data_53cc256777dfa3d771034be257a28b4d
#
_entry.id   53cc256777dfa3d771034be257a28b4d
#
_cell.length_a   1.000
_cell.length_b   1.000
_cell.length_c   1.000
_cell.angle_alpha   90.00
_cell.angle_beta   90.00
_cell.angle_gamma   90.00
#
_symmetry.space_group_name_H-M   'P 1'
#
loop_
_entity.id
_entity.type
_entity.pdbx_description
1 polymer ?
#
loop_
_entity_poly.entity_id
_entity_poly.type
_entity_poly.pdbx_seq_one_letter_code
_entity_poly.pdbx_strand_id
1 'polypeptide(L)'
;MSAPHRRIVLGAIGLAALAFGPFATYQLTRTAERSPALLLADVAVGWSMIAAGLIIADRRPGNRIGPLAILTGFAWFVGDFTSSDIAVVSYLATVVHGWFDPLFALVILAYPSGRITRRLDRALAIGFVAVQAGWTVVQAYALRPIAWWDCPTCISTVDRWTAAYTALDPLGRIETFLLTGLSIGLLAVVVARWVSSSGAARSRQTPVLLAGLVLAGGFIATFVWQTVLPTSGRDPLGELRVIVLAVLRVLVAVALLIGVLRDDAAKGRIADLVVRLDGLPPLPLLQASLRDALGDPSLEVYRWEEAMARFEDATGRPATPPADGAARAVLTIGTADAPELVIAHDPALRDDPGLVSAAAAAVRLAVENERLQAEVRAQLDAVTASRARIVEAQDDERRRIERDLHDGAQQRLVSLQLSLQMLRRDLGPDADPAAVAELEAASAEAAAAIADIRELARGVHPAILTESGLGAALGSLADRAPLPVVVTDELDRRLPGSVEATAYFVAAEALTNAIKHSGACRIDLRTWLADDQLHLDVSDDGRGGADTMNGTGLTGIQDRVAALGGTVRLESRDGQGTRLEVALPCASP
;
A
#
# COMPACT_ATOMS: atom_id res chain seq x y z
N MET A 1 28.79 8.27 -1.17
CA MET A 1 29.09 7.31 -2.25
C MET A 1 27.76 6.91 -2.90
N SER A 2 27.65 7.03 -4.21
CA SER A 2 26.43 6.64 -4.94
C SER A 2 26.20 5.11 -4.83
N ALA A 3 24.94 4.67 -4.93
CA ALA A 3 24.59 3.24 -4.81
C ALA A 3 25.39 2.31 -5.75
N PRO A 4 25.60 2.66 -7.05
CA PRO A 4 26.40 1.81 -7.94
C PRO A 4 27.87 1.70 -7.52
N HIS A 5 28.52 2.81 -7.13
CA HIS A 5 29.91 2.77 -6.66
C HIS A 5 30.07 1.92 -5.40
N ARG A 6 29.12 1.96 -4.47
CA ARG A 6 29.13 1.13 -3.28
C ARG A 6 29.09 -0.35 -3.63
N ARG A 7 28.21 -0.78 -4.52
CA ARG A 7 28.10 -2.19 -4.94
C ARG A 7 29.37 -2.70 -5.62
N ILE A 8 30.02 -1.86 -6.42
CA ILE A 8 31.32 -2.20 -7.03
C ILE A 8 32.38 -2.44 -5.95
N VAL A 9 32.46 -1.53 -4.96
CA VAL A 9 33.43 -1.67 -3.85
C VAL A 9 33.14 -2.91 -3.01
N LEU A 10 31.87 -3.16 -2.66
CA LEU A 10 31.49 -4.36 -1.90
C LEU A 10 31.76 -5.63 -2.70
N GLY A 11 31.50 -5.62 -4.01
CA GLY A 11 31.84 -6.74 -4.89
C GLY A 11 33.35 -7.02 -4.95
N ALA A 12 34.17 -5.97 -5.05
CA ALA A 12 35.63 -6.11 -5.02
C ALA A 12 36.14 -6.68 -3.67
N ILE A 13 35.56 -6.23 -2.54
CA ILE A 13 35.88 -6.77 -1.22
C ILE A 13 35.47 -8.26 -1.14
N GLY A 14 34.30 -8.63 -1.68
CA GLY A 14 33.85 -10.02 -1.71
C GLY A 14 34.79 -10.92 -2.53
N LEU A 15 35.20 -10.46 -3.70
CA LEU A 15 36.17 -11.19 -4.53
C LEU A 15 37.53 -11.33 -3.84
N ALA A 16 37.98 -10.26 -3.20
CA ALA A 16 39.21 -10.31 -2.40
C ALA A 16 39.12 -11.33 -1.25
N ALA A 17 38.00 -11.38 -0.54
CA ALA A 17 37.76 -12.34 0.54
C ALA A 17 37.73 -13.80 0.05
N LEU A 18 37.13 -14.03 -1.13
CA LEU A 18 37.06 -15.36 -1.75
C LEU A 18 38.48 -15.89 -2.10
N ALA A 19 39.37 -15.02 -2.52
CA ALA A 19 40.77 -15.39 -2.81
C ALA A 19 41.63 -15.45 -1.54
N PHE A 20 41.46 -14.48 -0.63
CA PHE A 20 42.28 -14.34 0.56
C PHE A 20 42.07 -15.45 1.58
N GLY A 21 40.82 -15.87 1.82
CA GLY A 21 40.50 -16.93 2.78
C GLY A 21 41.24 -18.25 2.51
N PRO A 22 41.05 -18.90 1.35
CA PRO A 22 41.75 -20.14 1.01
C PRO A 22 43.29 -19.97 0.99
N PHE A 23 43.78 -18.80 0.55
CA PHE A 23 45.21 -18.52 0.55
C PHE A 23 45.77 -18.43 1.98
N ALA A 24 45.06 -17.77 2.90
CA ALA A 24 45.43 -17.68 4.30
C ALA A 24 45.38 -19.08 4.96
N THR A 25 44.29 -19.78 4.83
CA THR A 25 44.11 -21.13 5.39
C THR A 25 45.13 -22.14 4.82
N TYR A 26 45.57 -21.97 3.57
CA TYR A 26 46.66 -22.78 2.99
C TYR A 26 47.96 -22.61 3.79
N GLN A 27 48.24 -21.43 4.38
CA GLN A 27 49.42 -21.23 5.20
C GLN A 27 49.44 -22.17 6.44
N LEU A 28 48.26 -22.48 7.00
CA LEU A 28 48.12 -23.40 8.12
C LEU A 28 48.54 -24.86 7.77
N THR A 29 48.41 -25.26 6.52
CA THR A 29 48.77 -26.62 6.06
C THR A 29 50.29 -26.80 5.93
N ARG A 30 51.05 -25.70 5.85
CA ARG A 30 52.50 -25.74 5.62
C ARG A 30 53.32 -26.15 6.86
N THR A 31 52.76 -25.94 8.04
CA THR A 31 53.50 -26.16 9.32
C THR A 31 53.04 -27.40 10.07
N ALA A 32 51.85 -27.93 9.80
CA ALA A 32 51.32 -29.15 10.42
C ALA A 32 50.23 -29.77 9.56
N GLU A 33 50.17 -31.11 9.55
CA GLU A 33 49.01 -31.80 9.01
C GLU A 33 47.78 -31.44 9.87
N ARG A 34 46.78 -30.78 9.25
CA ARG A 34 45.54 -30.43 9.87
C ARG A 34 44.40 -31.22 9.27
N SER A 35 43.40 -31.58 10.06
CA SER A 35 42.23 -32.26 9.54
C SER A 35 41.46 -31.37 8.56
N PRO A 36 40.87 -31.89 7.49
CA PRO A 36 40.05 -31.11 6.57
C PRO A 36 38.90 -30.36 7.29
N ALA A 37 38.40 -30.93 8.39
CA ALA A 37 37.34 -30.33 9.19
C ALA A 37 37.79 -29.01 9.86
N LEU A 38 39.04 -28.95 10.38
CA LEU A 38 39.60 -27.74 10.93
C LEU A 38 39.80 -26.65 9.88
N LEU A 39 40.29 -27.00 8.69
CA LEU A 39 40.47 -26.05 7.59
C LEU A 39 39.13 -25.48 7.10
N LEU A 40 38.10 -26.33 6.97
CA LEU A 40 36.77 -25.89 6.62
C LEU A 40 36.15 -24.98 7.71
N ALA A 41 36.34 -25.34 8.97
CA ALA A 41 35.86 -24.55 10.10
C ALA A 41 36.49 -23.15 10.13
N ASP A 42 37.81 -23.08 9.85
CA ASP A 42 38.54 -21.82 9.79
C ASP A 42 38.03 -20.88 8.70
N VAL A 43 37.96 -21.39 7.46
CA VAL A 43 37.39 -20.64 6.32
C VAL A 43 35.96 -20.19 6.60
N ALA A 44 35.15 -21.05 7.22
CA ALA A 44 33.74 -20.76 7.51
C ALA A 44 33.59 -19.57 8.49
N VAL A 45 34.46 -19.43 9.50
CA VAL A 45 34.42 -18.29 10.43
C VAL A 45 34.70 -16.99 9.70
N GLY A 46 35.81 -16.87 9.01
CA GLY A 46 36.17 -15.64 8.31
C GLY A 46 35.15 -15.25 7.22
N TRP A 47 34.76 -16.21 6.37
CA TRP A 47 33.80 -15.96 5.29
C TRP A 47 32.41 -15.63 5.80
N SER A 48 31.92 -16.28 6.86
CA SER A 48 30.59 -15.96 7.42
C SER A 48 30.52 -14.52 7.93
N MET A 49 31.57 -14.04 8.59
CA MET A 49 31.64 -12.67 9.07
C MET A 49 31.74 -11.66 7.93
N ILE A 50 32.58 -11.92 6.93
CA ILE A 50 32.70 -11.04 5.76
C ILE A 50 31.38 -11.02 4.98
N ALA A 51 30.76 -12.17 4.73
CA ALA A 51 29.49 -12.26 4.00
C ALA A 51 28.36 -11.52 4.75
N ALA A 52 28.22 -11.74 6.06
CA ALA A 52 27.25 -10.99 6.87
C ALA A 52 27.52 -9.48 6.81
N GLY A 53 28.80 -9.08 6.93
CA GLY A 53 29.20 -7.69 6.85
C GLY A 53 28.91 -7.03 5.51
N LEU A 54 29.15 -7.72 4.39
CA LEU A 54 28.83 -7.25 3.03
C LEU A 54 27.33 -7.04 2.83
N ILE A 55 26.52 -8.01 3.26
CA ILE A 55 25.06 -7.94 3.19
C ILE A 55 24.54 -6.77 4.03
N ILE A 56 25.06 -6.60 5.27
CA ILE A 56 24.67 -5.49 6.14
C ILE A 56 25.07 -4.15 5.52
N ALA A 57 26.29 -4.02 4.98
CA ALA A 57 26.77 -2.79 4.37
C ALA A 57 26.01 -2.40 3.09
N ASP A 58 25.53 -3.37 2.31
CA ASP A 58 24.69 -3.10 1.14
C ASP A 58 23.29 -2.65 1.56
N ARG A 59 22.65 -3.35 2.50
CA ARG A 59 21.29 -3.07 2.94
C ARG A 59 21.16 -1.87 3.87
N ARG A 60 22.21 -1.59 4.68
CA ARG A 60 22.25 -0.50 5.67
C ARG A 60 23.49 0.37 5.54
N PRO A 61 23.62 1.19 4.53
CA PRO A 61 24.85 1.92 4.21
C PRO A 61 25.31 2.90 5.30
N GLY A 62 24.41 3.32 6.19
CA GLY A 62 24.75 4.19 7.34
C GLY A 62 25.14 3.44 8.61
N ASN A 63 25.06 2.10 8.63
CA ASN A 63 25.31 1.30 9.80
C ASN A 63 26.78 0.81 9.83
N ARG A 64 27.47 1.04 10.94
CA ARG A 64 28.88 0.68 11.08
C ARG A 64 29.12 -0.81 11.35
N ILE A 65 28.08 -1.59 11.63
CA ILE A 65 28.21 -3.05 11.88
C ILE A 65 28.75 -3.77 10.63
N GLY A 66 28.28 -3.39 9.43
CA GLY A 66 28.74 -4.00 8.19
C GLY A 66 30.27 -3.90 8.02
N PRO A 67 30.85 -2.69 7.99
CA PRO A 67 32.29 -2.51 7.92
C PRO A 67 33.07 -3.19 9.06
N LEU A 68 32.54 -3.14 10.30
CA LEU A 68 33.18 -3.82 11.45
C LEU A 68 33.19 -5.34 11.26
N ALA A 69 32.09 -5.95 10.81
CA ALA A 69 32.02 -7.39 10.56
C ALA A 69 32.96 -7.83 9.43
N ILE A 70 33.09 -7.05 8.35
CA ILE A 70 34.08 -7.29 7.28
C ILE A 70 35.50 -7.27 7.86
N LEU A 71 35.80 -6.22 8.62
CA LEU A 71 37.13 -6.09 9.26
C LEU A 71 37.42 -7.25 10.21
N THR A 72 36.42 -7.69 10.99
CA THR A 72 36.52 -8.84 11.90
C THR A 72 36.86 -10.12 11.13
N GLY A 73 36.18 -10.36 9.98
CA GLY A 73 36.43 -11.55 9.17
C GLY A 73 37.83 -11.55 8.51
N PHE A 74 38.32 -10.39 8.05
CA PHE A 74 39.73 -10.31 7.57
C PHE A 74 40.73 -10.44 8.71
N ALA A 75 40.46 -9.86 9.89
CA ALA A 75 41.34 -10.01 11.07
C ALA A 75 41.45 -11.48 11.52
N TRP A 76 40.40 -12.28 11.34
CA TRP A 76 40.44 -13.73 11.56
C TRP A 76 41.52 -14.40 10.72
N PHE A 77 41.51 -14.20 9.41
CA PHE A 77 42.46 -14.80 8.47
C PHE A 77 43.90 -14.30 8.65
N VAL A 78 44.13 -13.13 9.28
CA VAL A 78 45.48 -12.68 9.58
C VAL A 78 46.20 -13.64 10.52
N GLY A 79 45.44 -14.30 11.42
CA GLY A 79 45.96 -15.32 12.32
C GLY A 79 46.65 -16.50 11.62
N ASP A 80 46.22 -16.86 10.42
CA ASP A 80 46.73 -18.01 9.66
C ASP A 80 48.20 -17.80 9.20
N PHE A 81 48.55 -16.54 8.98
CA PHE A 81 49.93 -16.17 8.58
C PHE A 81 50.95 -16.27 9.69
N THR A 82 50.51 -16.54 10.94
CA THR A 82 51.45 -16.86 12.04
C THR A 82 52.32 -18.06 11.70
N SER A 83 51.83 -18.95 10.83
CA SER A 83 52.54 -20.14 10.33
C SER A 83 53.36 -19.91 9.05
N SER A 84 53.51 -18.65 8.60
CA SER A 84 54.25 -18.32 7.38
C SER A 84 55.77 -18.56 7.53
N ASP A 85 56.40 -19.09 6.48
CA ASP A 85 57.85 -19.25 6.40
C ASP A 85 58.60 -17.91 6.31
N ILE A 86 57.89 -16.83 5.94
CA ILE A 86 58.46 -15.50 5.87
C ILE A 86 58.44 -14.87 7.28
N ALA A 87 59.59 -14.73 7.93
CA ALA A 87 59.71 -14.27 9.32
C ALA A 87 58.96 -12.96 9.60
N VAL A 88 59.05 -11.98 8.71
CA VAL A 88 58.36 -10.68 8.86
C VAL A 88 56.85 -10.85 8.82
N VAL A 89 56.33 -11.70 7.93
CA VAL A 89 54.89 -11.97 7.78
C VAL A 89 54.39 -12.70 9.03
N SER A 90 55.08 -13.75 9.47
CA SER A 90 54.76 -14.51 10.68
C SER A 90 54.78 -13.60 11.92
N TYR A 91 55.78 -12.74 12.06
CA TYR A 91 55.88 -11.76 13.15
C TYR A 91 54.66 -10.80 13.15
N LEU A 92 54.40 -10.13 12.02
CA LEU A 92 53.29 -9.18 11.93
C LEU A 92 51.92 -9.87 12.20
N ALA A 93 51.74 -11.07 11.66
CA ALA A 93 50.56 -11.86 11.91
C ALA A 93 50.38 -12.20 13.38
N THR A 94 51.43 -12.61 14.06
CA THR A 94 51.42 -12.94 15.49
C THR A 94 51.05 -11.73 16.35
N VAL A 95 51.59 -10.55 16.01
CA VAL A 95 51.34 -9.31 16.75
C VAL A 95 49.87 -8.82 16.56
N VAL A 96 49.26 -9.12 15.40
CA VAL A 96 47.94 -8.58 15.04
C VAL A 96 46.80 -9.60 15.20
N HIS A 97 47.08 -10.92 15.23
CA HIS A 97 46.03 -11.96 15.17
C HIS A 97 44.97 -11.84 16.25
N GLY A 98 45.29 -11.40 17.46
CA GLY A 98 44.34 -11.27 18.58
C GLY A 98 43.28 -10.17 18.40
N TRP A 99 43.38 -9.30 17.38
CA TRP A 99 42.41 -8.23 17.14
C TRP A 99 41.02 -8.70 16.68
N PHE A 100 40.88 -9.95 16.30
CA PHE A 100 39.57 -10.54 15.96
C PHE A 100 38.57 -10.39 17.12
N ASP A 101 38.99 -10.72 18.36
CA ASP A 101 38.11 -10.77 19.53
C ASP A 101 37.58 -9.39 19.97
N PRO A 102 38.40 -8.32 20.09
CA PRO A 102 37.89 -6.97 20.30
C PRO A 102 36.96 -6.47 19.21
N LEU A 103 37.28 -6.71 17.93
CA LEU A 103 36.45 -6.31 16.82
C LEU A 103 35.11 -7.02 16.87
N PHE A 104 35.09 -8.29 17.23
CA PHE A 104 33.86 -9.07 17.39
C PHE A 104 32.99 -8.54 18.55
N ALA A 105 33.61 -8.20 19.69
CA ALA A 105 32.93 -7.56 20.81
C ALA A 105 32.31 -6.19 20.40
N LEU A 106 33.06 -5.41 19.60
CA LEU A 106 32.56 -4.13 19.08
C LEU A 106 31.34 -4.32 18.17
N VAL A 107 31.31 -5.36 17.34
CA VAL A 107 30.12 -5.69 16.50
C VAL A 107 28.92 -5.92 17.40
N ILE A 108 29.03 -6.71 18.47
CA ILE A 108 27.94 -7.01 19.40
C ILE A 108 27.51 -5.75 20.17
N LEU A 109 28.44 -4.96 20.69
CA LEU A 109 28.11 -3.73 21.43
C LEU A 109 27.48 -2.65 20.58
N ALA A 110 27.83 -2.58 19.28
CA ALA A 110 27.27 -1.63 18.34
C ALA A 110 25.88 -2.02 17.82
N TYR A 111 25.45 -3.26 17.99
CA TYR A 111 24.16 -3.74 17.48
C TYR A 111 22.98 -3.20 18.31
N PRO A 112 21.79 -2.86 17.69
CA PRO A 112 21.50 -2.87 16.26
C PRO A 112 21.82 -1.56 15.54
N SER A 113 22.05 -0.47 16.27
CA SER A 113 22.14 0.91 15.74
C SER A 113 23.42 1.22 14.95
N GLY A 114 24.44 0.39 15.09
CA GLY A 114 25.79 0.65 14.56
C GLY A 114 26.59 1.68 15.37
N ARG A 115 26.11 2.07 16.55
CA ARG A 115 26.74 3.08 17.42
C ARG A 115 26.78 2.60 18.86
N ILE A 116 27.91 2.89 19.55
CA ILE A 116 28.06 2.60 20.96
C ILE A 116 27.75 3.89 21.76
N THR A 117 26.54 4.00 22.28
CA THR A 117 26.05 5.24 22.90
C THR A 117 26.11 5.23 24.40
N ARG A 118 25.88 4.09 25.07
CA ARG A 118 25.84 3.97 26.53
C ARG A 118 27.25 4.03 27.13
N ARG A 119 27.38 4.63 28.31
CA ARG A 119 28.70 4.77 28.99
C ARG A 119 29.35 3.42 29.29
N LEU A 120 28.56 2.45 29.78
CA LEU A 120 29.07 1.11 30.11
C LEU A 120 29.56 0.36 28.88
N ASP A 121 28.81 0.45 27.76
CA ASP A 121 29.20 -0.16 26.48
C ASP A 121 30.53 0.41 25.96
N ARG A 122 30.67 1.74 26.08
CA ARG A 122 31.94 2.40 25.73
C ARG A 122 33.08 1.97 26.61
N ALA A 123 32.85 1.82 27.93
CA ALA A 123 33.86 1.35 28.85
C ALA A 123 34.32 -0.07 28.50
N LEU A 124 33.39 -0.99 28.19
CA LEU A 124 33.72 -2.35 27.75
C LEU A 124 34.46 -2.34 26.40
N ALA A 125 34.03 -1.56 25.43
CA ALA A 125 34.68 -1.42 24.13
C ALA A 125 36.14 -0.93 24.30
N ILE A 126 36.35 0.10 25.12
CA ILE A 126 37.66 0.62 25.44
C ILE A 126 38.50 -0.45 26.17
N GLY A 127 37.89 -1.20 27.10
CA GLY A 127 38.55 -2.29 27.83
C GLY A 127 39.07 -3.36 26.88
N PHE A 128 38.24 -3.88 25.97
CA PHE A 128 38.66 -4.87 24.97
C PHE A 128 39.81 -4.35 24.09
N VAL A 129 39.67 -3.14 23.57
CA VAL A 129 40.71 -2.51 22.72
C VAL A 129 41.99 -2.25 23.50
N ALA A 130 41.92 -1.80 24.75
CA ALA A 130 43.09 -1.49 25.57
C ALA A 130 43.87 -2.75 25.97
N VAL A 131 43.18 -3.82 26.37
CA VAL A 131 43.80 -5.10 26.69
C VAL A 131 44.53 -5.66 25.47
N GLN A 132 43.86 -5.68 24.32
CA GLN A 132 44.47 -6.19 23.08
C GLN A 132 45.60 -5.30 22.58
N ALA A 133 45.47 -3.98 22.65
CA ALA A 133 46.56 -3.07 22.28
C ALA A 133 47.79 -3.24 23.21
N GLY A 134 47.56 -3.37 24.52
CA GLY A 134 48.60 -3.67 25.47
C GLY A 134 49.31 -4.98 25.16
N TRP A 135 48.53 -6.04 24.87
CA TRP A 135 49.08 -7.34 24.48
C TRP A 135 49.88 -7.27 23.18
N THR A 136 49.35 -6.56 22.17
CA THR A 136 50.02 -6.28 20.90
C THR A 136 51.38 -5.64 21.12
N VAL A 137 51.49 -4.64 22.03
CA VAL A 137 52.76 -3.98 22.37
C VAL A 137 53.71 -4.95 23.06
N VAL A 138 53.21 -5.76 24.00
CA VAL A 138 54.02 -6.78 24.68
C VAL A 138 54.60 -7.77 23.68
N GLN A 139 53.77 -8.30 22.80
CA GLN A 139 54.21 -9.23 21.74
C GLN A 139 55.22 -8.56 20.79
N ALA A 140 54.91 -7.34 20.31
CA ALA A 140 55.78 -6.62 19.39
C ALA A 140 57.17 -6.37 19.99
N TYR A 141 57.24 -6.06 21.29
CA TYR A 141 58.52 -5.83 21.99
C TYR A 141 59.24 -7.14 22.29
N ALA A 142 58.58 -8.12 22.87
CA ALA A 142 59.18 -9.36 23.31
C ALA A 142 59.60 -10.27 22.13
N LEU A 143 58.87 -10.27 21.04
CA LEU A 143 59.13 -11.12 19.87
C LEU A 143 60.10 -10.47 18.86
N ARG A 144 60.32 -9.14 18.96
CA ARG A 144 61.23 -8.40 18.05
C ARG A 144 62.64 -8.96 17.95
N PRO A 145 63.33 -9.33 19.06
CA PRO A 145 64.69 -9.91 19.00
C PRO A 145 64.69 -11.22 18.21
N ILE A 146 63.65 -12.03 18.33
CA ILE A 146 63.57 -13.37 17.74
C ILE A 146 63.34 -13.29 16.22
N ALA A 147 62.57 -12.32 15.74
CA ALA A 147 62.27 -12.14 14.30
C ALA A 147 63.52 -11.64 13.52
N TRP A 148 64.43 -10.91 14.17
CA TRP A 148 65.58 -10.23 13.52
C TRP A 148 66.91 -10.85 13.83
N TRP A 149 66.95 -11.83 14.75
CA TRP A 149 68.21 -12.49 15.09
C TRP A 149 68.48 -13.65 14.15
N ASP A 150 69.63 -13.62 13.52
CA ASP A 150 70.25 -14.80 12.91
C ASP A 150 70.55 -15.84 14.00
N CYS A 151 69.70 -16.83 14.13
CA CYS A 151 69.91 -17.98 14.95
C CYS A 151 70.32 -19.14 14.02
N PRO A 152 71.65 -19.41 13.91
CA PRO A 152 72.18 -20.45 13.02
C PRO A 152 71.69 -21.86 13.36
N THR A 153 71.16 -22.06 14.58
CA THR A 153 70.74 -23.36 15.12
C THR A 153 69.23 -23.56 15.13
N CYS A 154 68.44 -22.52 14.72
CA CYS A 154 67.01 -22.64 14.69
C CYS A 154 66.54 -23.22 13.33
N ILE A 155 66.13 -24.44 13.36
CA ILE A 155 65.72 -25.24 12.16
C ILE A 155 64.42 -24.74 11.53
N SER A 156 63.57 -24.07 12.31
CA SER A 156 62.33 -23.50 11.80
C SER A 156 61.90 -22.22 12.54
N THR A 157 61.12 -21.34 11.91
CA THR A 157 60.48 -20.20 12.56
C THR A 157 59.57 -20.64 13.71
N VAL A 158 59.00 -21.84 13.64
CA VAL A 158 58.09 -22.43 14.65
C VAL A 158 58.85 -22.69 15.96
N ASP A 159 60.11 -23.19 15.91
CA ASP A 159 60.90 -23.46 17.13
C ASP A 159 61.26 -22.17 17.86
N ARG A 160 61.56 -21.08 17.13
CA ARG A 160 61.80 -19.76 17.67
C ARG A 160 60.59 -19.20 18.43
N TRP A 161 59.43 -19.34 17.85
CA TRP A 161 58.18 -18.91 18.44
C TRP A 161 57.82 -19.69 19.69
N THR A 162 58.02 -21.01 19.70
CA THR A 162 57.70 -21.87 20.84
C THR A 162 58.48 -21.48 22.07
N ALA A 163 59.78 -21.18 21.93
CA ALA A 163 60.63 -20.73 23.04
C ALA A 163 60.25 -19.36 23.60
N ALA A 164 59.83 -18.44 22.69
CA ALA A 164 59.37 -17.10 23.10
C ALA A 164 57.98 -17.14 23.74
N TYR A 165 57.06 -17.96 23.24
CA TYR A 165 55.75 -18.16 23.83
C TYR A 165 55.80 -18.75 25.24
N THR A 166 56.69 -19.71 25.52
CA THR A 166 56.87 -20.22 26.89
C THR A 166 57.35 -19.16 27.88
N ALA A 167 58.19 -18.21 27.44
CA ALA A 167 58.57 -17.07 28.27
C ALA A 167 57.47 -16.05 28.50
N LEU A 168 56.55 -15.90 27.55
CA LEU A 168 55.37 -15.01 27.62
C LEU A 168 54.13 -15.64 28.25
N ASP A 169 54.13 -16.96 28.51
CA ASP A 169 52.95 -17.70 29.01
C ASP A 169 52.29 -17.06 30.25
N PRO A 170 53.03 -16.56 31.27
CA PRO A 170 52.40 -15.91 32.41
C PRO A 170 51.65 -14.62 32.04
N LEU A 171 52.18 -13.82 31.10
CA LEU A 171 51.56 -12.59 30.63
C LEU A 171 50.34 -12.90 29.71
N GLY A 172 50.43 -13.93 28.89
CA GLY A 172 49.33 -14.43 28.07
C GLY A 172 48.17 -14.94 28.90
N ARG A 173 48.43 -15.56 30.05
CA ARG A 173 47.36 -15.94 31.00
C ARG A 173 46.66 -14.71 31.58
N ILE A 174 47.41 -13.64 31.88
CA ILE A 174 46.81 -12.38 32.37
C ILE A 174 45.91 -11.77 31.30
N GLU A 175 46.36 -11.72 30.05
CA GLU A 175 45.55 -11.25 28.92
C GLU A 175 44.24 -12.08 28.78
N THR A 176 44.36 -13.42 28.74
CA THR A 176 43.21 -14.32 28.64
C THR A 176 42.24 -14.14 29.81
N PHE A 177 42.75 -13.95 31.04
CA PHE A 177 41.92 -13.67 32.21
C PHE A 177 41.16 -12.35 32.07
N LEU A 178 41.81 -11.28 31.61
CA LEU A 178 41.21 -9.97 31.41
C LEU A 178 40.15 -10.01 30.31
N LEU A 179 40.43 -10.66 29.17
CA LEU A 179 39.46 -10.83 28.08
C LEU A 179 38.26 -11.67 28.50
N THR A 180 38.47 -12.71 29.32
CA THR A 180 37.38 -13.53 29.88
C THR A 180 36.51 -12.68 30.82
N GLY A 181 37.09 -11.88 31.70
CA GLY A 181 36.36 -10.96 32.57
C GLY A 181 35.54 -9.93 31.80
N LEU A 182 36.12 -9.34 30.75
CA LEU A 182 35.42 -8.42 29.84
C LEU A 182 34.29 -9.12 29.08
N SER A 183 34.46 -10.38 28.69
CA SER A 183 33.43 -11.17 28.00
C SER A 183 32.27 -11.51 28.93
N ILE A 184 32.53 -11.81 30.21
CA ILE A 184 31.48 -11.95 31.22
C ILE A 184 30.74 -10.62 31.42
N GLY A 185 31.46 -9.49 31.47
CA GLY A 185 30.88 -8.15 31.52
C GLY A 185 30.02 -7.83 30.30
N LEU A 186 30.48 -8.18 29.11
CA LEU A 186 29.72 -8.06 27.86
C LEU A 186 28.41 -8.86 27.92
N LEU A 187 28.50 -10.13 28.36
CA LEU A 187 27.33 -10.98 28.53
C LEU A 187 26.33 -10.37 29.52
N ALA A 188 26.80 -9.93 30.68
CA ALA A 188 25.96 -9.31 31.71
C ALA A 188 25.20 -8.08 31.16
N VAL A 189 25.91 -7.22 30.38
CA VAL A 189 25.31 -6.04 29.76
C VAL A 189 24.27 -6.43 28.70
N VAL A 190 24.56 -7.40 27.85
CA VAL A 190 23.65 -7.86 26.80
C VAL A 190 22.39 -8.49 27.43
N VAL A 191 22.54 -9.32 28.47
CA VAL A 191 21.41 -9.92 29.21
C VAL A 191 20.61 -8.84 29.92
N ALA A 192 21.24 -7.89 30.60
CA ALA A 192 20.55 -6.80 31.28
C ALA A 192 19.73 -5.95 30.29
N ARG A 193 20.27 -5.66 29.11
CA ARG A 193 19.53 -4.98 28.04
C ARG A 193 18.30 -5.76 27.61
N TRP A 194 18.46 -7.07 27.40
CA TRP A 194 17.36 -7.92 26.93
C TRP A 194 16.24 -8.03 27.96
N VAL A 195 16.61 -8.19 29.24
CA VAL A 195 15.62 -8.26 30.36
C VAL A 195 14.88 -6.93 30.53
N SER A 196 15.60 -5.81 30.41
CA SER A 196 15.02 -4.47 30.55
C SER A 196 14.30 -3.98 29.30
N SER A 197 14.38 -4.72 28.19
CA SER A 197 13.77 -4.33 26.92
C SER A 197 12.28 -4.66 26.91
N SER A 198 11.51 -3.81 26.23
CA SER A 198 10.12 -4.06 25.86
C SER A 198 9.97 -5.26 24.92
N GLY A 199 8.73 -5.73 24.70
CA GLY A 199 8.45 -6.86 23.82
C GLY A 199 8.99 -6.67 22.41
N ALA A 200 8.80 -5.49 21.81
CA ALA A 200 9.29 -5.15 20.49
C ALA A 200 10.82 -5.11 20.41
N ALA A 201 11.47 -4.46 21.38
CA ALA A 201 12.94 -4.40 21.47
C ALA A 201 13.55 -5.79 21.75
N ARG A 202 12.91 -6.59 22.59
CA ARG A 202 13.35 -7.94 22.93
C ARG A 202 13.39 -8.86 21.71
N SER A 203 12.34 -8.86 20.91
CA SER A 203 12.26 -9.63 19.66
C SER A 203 13.42 -9.31 18.71
N ARG A 204 13.81 -8.04 18.61
CA ARG A 204 14.93 -7.59 17.75
C ARG A 204 16.29 -7.92 18.33
N GLN A 205 16.45 -7.89 19.66
CA GLN A 205 17.73 -8.13 20.33
C GLN A 205 18.04 -9.60 20.56
N THR A 206 17.05 -10.49 20.51
CA THR A 206 17.23 -11.93 20.76
C THR A 206 18.34 -12.59 19.92
N PRO A 207 18.50 -12.31 18.60
CA PRO A 207 19.59 -12.91 17.82
C PRO A 207 20.97 -12.52 18.35
N VAL A 208 21.14 -11.28 18.77
CA VAL A 208 22.42 -10.78 19.28
C VAL A 208 22.70 -11.22 20.70
N LEU A 209 21.65 -11.36 21.52
CA LEU A 209 21.80 -11.98 22.83
C LEU A 209 22.37 -13.40 22.71
N LEU A 210 21.76 -14.20 21.81
CA LEU A 210 22.26 -15.55 21.54
C LEU A 210 23.71 -15.52 21.04
N ALA A 211 24.05 -14.59 20.16
CA ALA A 211 25.40 -14.38 19.68
C ALA A 211 26.38 -14.01 20.80
N GLY A 212 25.99 -13.08 21.67
CA GLY A 212 26.78 -12.67 22.83
C GLY A 212 26.98 -13.78 23.86
N LEU A 213 25.91 -14.57 24.11
CA LEU A 213 25.99 -15.74 25.01
C LEU A 213 26.97 -16.78 24.49
N VAL A 214 26.90 -17.05 23.19
CA VAL A 214 27.80 -18.00 22.51
C VAL A 214 29.25 -17.55 22.58
N LEU A 215 29.52 -16.27 22.32
CA LEU A 215 30.85 -15.71 22.38
C LEU A 215 31.43 -15.79 23.80
N ALA A 216 30.69 -15.29 24.79
CA ALA A 216 31.15 -15.30 26.18
C ALA A 216 31.34 -16.73 26.70
N GLY A 217 30.42 -17.65 26.36
CA GLY A 217 30.53 -19.07 26.66
C GLY A 217 31.79 -19.69 26.02
N GLY A 218 32.10 -19.32 24.78
CA GLY A 218 33.30 -19.74 24.08
C GLY A 218 34.59 -19.28 24.76
N PHE A 219 34.65 -18.01 25.19
CA PHE A 219 35.81 -17.48 25.94
C PHE A 219 35.95 -18.15 27.30
N ILE A 220 34.87 -18.31 28.06
CA ILE A 220 34.90 -18.99 29.34
C ILE A 220 35.35 -20.45 29.16
N ALA A 221 34.82 -21.15 28.18
CA ALA A 221 35.22 -22.53 27.88
C ALA A 221 36.70 -22.62 27.51
N THR A 222 37.22 -21.69 26.71
CA THR A 222 38.64 -21.61 26.35
C THR A 222 39.51 -21.37 27.59
N PHE A 223 39.13 -20.43 28.44
CA PHE A 223 39.83 -20.13 29.68
C PHE A 223 39.88 -21.35 30.64
N VAL A 224 38.73 -21.96 30.90
CA VAL A 224 38.64 -23.15 31.76
C VAL A 224 39.47 -24.29 31.19
N TRP A 225 39.38 -24.51 29.88
CA TRP A 225 40.16 -25.57 29.22
C TRP A 225 41.67 -25.34 29.33
N GLN A 226 42.15 -24.12 29.09
CA GLN A 226 43.58 -23.81 29.19
C GLN A 226 44.12 -23.90 30.61
N THR A 227 43.30 -23.64 31.63
CA THR A 227 43.72 -23.66 33.03
C THR A 227 43.58 -25.03 33.67
N VAL A 228 42.50 -25.80 33.34
CA VAL A 228 42.16 -27.07 34.00
C VAL A 228 42.64 -28.29 33.21
N LEU A 229 42.67 -28.20 31.89
CA LEU A 229 43.04 -29.29 30.98
C LEU A 229 44.12 -28.82 29.99
N PRO A 230 45.38 -28.75 30.39
CA PRO A 230 46.46 -28.37 29.49
C PRO A 230 46.70 -29.48 28.48
N THR A 231 45.99 -29.45 27.37
CA THR A 231 46.14 -30.40 26.27
C THR A 231 46.95 -29.76 25.16
N SER A 232 47.88 -30.52 24.59
CA SER A 232 48.55 -30.10 23.36
C SER A 232 47.50 -30.03 22.25
N GLY A 233 47.50 -29.00 21.40
CA GLY A 233 46.47 -28.83 20.34
C GLY A 233 46.47 -29.91 19.25
N ARG A 234 47.15 -31.03 19.51
CA ARG A 234 47.23 -32.21 18.64
C ARG A 234 46.34 -33.38 19.09
N ASP A 235 45.65 -33.22 20.24
CA ASP A 235 44.74 -34.28 20.69
C ASP A 235 43.36 -34.13 20.03
N PRO A 236 42.60 -35.24 19.85
CA PRO A 236 41.24 -35.18 19.29
C PRO A 236 40.28 -34.25 20.04
N LEU A 237 40.48 -34.10 21.35
CA LEU A 237 39.69 -33.17 22.18
C LEU A 237 40.06 -31.71 21.89
N GLY A 238 41.32 -31.41 21.58
CA GLY A 238 41.78 -30.08 21.15
C GLY A 238 41.18 -29.68 19.79
N GLU A 239 41.17 -30.61 18.84
CA GLU A 239 40.51 -30.39 17.54
C GLU A 239 39.00 -30.16 17.68
N LEU A 240 38.33 -30.99 18.45
CA LEU A 240 36.87 -30.84 18.69
C LEU A 240 36.57 -29.47 19.31
N ARG A 241 37.35 -28.99 20.24
CA ARG A 241 37.23 -27.65 20.83
C ARG A 241 37.30 -26.55 19.78
N VAL A 242 38.31 -26.60 18.90
CA VAL A 242 38.50 -25.58 17.86
C VAL A 242 37.30 -25.58 16.91
N ILE A 243 36.81 -26.75 16.50
CA ILE A 243 35.64 -26.89 15.64
C ILE A 243 34.39 -26.34 16.33
N VAL A 244 34.14 -26.68 17.60
CA VAL A 244 32.99 -26.17 18.35
C VAL A 244 33.03 -24.66 18.44
N LEU A 245 34.19 -24.07 18.79
CA LEU A 245 34.34 -22.61 18.86
C LEU A 245 34.14 -21.94 17.49
N ALA A 246 34.60 -22.57 16.41
CA ALA A 246 34.35 -22.09 15.05
C ALA A 246 32.87 -22.11 14.70
N VAL A 247 32.16 -23.21 14.96
CA VAL A 247 30.71 -23.30 14.75
C VAL A 247 29.95 -22.22 15.53
N LEU A 248 30.35 -22.02 16.80
CA LEU A 248 29.74 -20.97 17.63
C LEU A 248 29.93 -19.57 17.01
N ARG A 249 31.12 -19.27 16.46
CA ARG A 249 31.40 -17.98 15.79
C ARG A 249 30.60 -17.81 14.50
N VAL A 250 30.45 -18.87 13.71
CA VAL A 250 29.58 -18.86 12.51
C VAL A 250 28.13 -18.58 12.89
N LEU A 251 27.64 -19.20 13.97
CA LEU A 251 26.27 -18.95 14.46
C LEU A 251 26.03 -17.49 14.82
N VAL A 252 27.06 -16.77 15.28
CA VAL A 252 26.95 -15.33 15.52
C VAL A 252 26.78 -14.54 14.23
N ALA A 253 27.57 -14.83 13.19
CA ALA A 253 27.42 -14.20 11.88
C ALA A 253 26.01 -14.44 11.30
N VAL A 254 25.50 -15.67 11.44
CA VAL A 254 24.12 -16.03 11.03
C VAL A 254 23.08 -15.26 11.86
N ALA A 255 23.27 -15.13 13.17
CA ALA A 255 22.36 -14.39 14.04
C ALA A 255 22.29 -12.89 13.69
N LEU A 256 23.43 -12.27 13.37
CA LEU A 256 23.49 -10.89 12.88
C LEU A 256 22.72 -10.75 11.55
N LEU A 257 22.90 -11.68 10.63
CA LEU A 257 22.21 -11.69 9.34
C LEU A 257 20.70 -11.86 9.52
N ILE A 258 20.27 -12.80 10.36
CA ILE A 258 18.84 -13.00 10.69
C ILE A 258 18.24 -11.70 11.26
N GLY A 259 18.95 -10.99 12.13
CA GLY A 259 18.49 -9.70 12.67
C GLY A 259 18.22 -8.67 11.59
N VAL A 260 19.13 -8.56 10.61
CA VAL A 260 18.98 -7.62 9.49
C VAL A 260 17.84 -8.03 8.55
N LEU A 261 17.73 -9.32 8.24
CA LEU A 261 16.67 -9.84 7.35
C LEU A 261 15.28 -9.67 7.96
N ARG A 262 15.12 -9.85 9.27
CA ARG A 262 13.86 -9.62 9.97
C ARG A 262 13.39 -8.16 9.89
N ASP A 263 14.31 -7.21 10.02
CA ASP A 263 13.98 -5.80 9.89
C ASP A 263 13.57 -5.42 8.46
N ASP A 264 14.20 -6.02 7.45
CA ASP A 264 13.81 -5.81 6.05
C ASP A 264 12.42 -6.42 5.75
N ALA A 265 12.13 -7.59 6.32
CA ALA A 265 10.80 -8.20 6.23
C ALA A 265 9.71 -7.34 6.92
N ALA A 266 10.07 -6.65 8.01
CA ALA A 266 9.14 -5.70 8.65
C ALA A 266 8.80 -4.52 7.74
N LYS A 267 9.77 -3.98 6.99
CA LYS A 267 9.53 -2.93 5.97
C LYS A 267 8.66 -3.44 4.83
N GLY A 268 8.85 -4.67 4.39
CA GLY A 268 7.99 -5.32 3.39
C GLY A 268 6.53 -5.42 3.86
N ARG A 269 6.28 -5.78 5.12
CA ARG A 269 4.92 -5.82 5.68
C ARG A 269 4.23 -4.45 5.71
N ILE A 270 4.99 -3.36 5.91
CA ILE A 270 4.43 -2.01 5.83
C ILE A 270 4.05 -1.65 4.38
N ALA A 271 4.86 -2.03 3.40
CA ALA A 271 4.53 -1.84 1.99
C ALA A 271 3.26 -2.63 1.60
N ASP A 272 3.14 -3.87 2.06
CA ASP A 272 1.92 -4.68 1.91
C ASP A 272 0.70 -4.06 2.60
N LEU A 273 0.91 -3.42 3.75
CA LEU A 273 -0.15 -2.69 4.44
C LEU A 273 -0.69 -1.55 3.58
N VAL A 274 0.18 -0.74 2.96
CA VAL A 274 -0.21 0.35 2.05
C VAL A 274 -1.07 -0.17 0.90
N VAL A 275 -0.66 -1.29 0.28
CA VAL A 275 -1.38 -1.89 -0.86
C VAL A 275 -2.75 -2.45 -0.47
N ARG A 276 -2.87 -2.96 0.76
CA ARG A 276 -4.14 -3.52 1.27
C ARG A 276 -5.10 -2.46 1.82
N LEU A 277 -4.62 -1.26 2.10
CA LEU A 277 -5.44 -0.15 2.60
C LEU A 277 -6.11 0.56 1.42
N ASP A 278 -7.23 0.02 0.96
CA ASP A 278 -8.13 0.65 -0.03
C ASP A 278 -8.98 1.79 0.61
N GLY A 279 -8.49 2.36 1.69
CA GLY A 279 -9.08 3.37 2.57
C GLY A 279 -8.61 3.15 4.01
N LEU A 280 -9.05 3.97 4.95
CA LEU A 280 -8.75 3.78 6.37
C LEU A 280 -9.61 2.63 6.92
N PRO A 281 -9.03 1.47 7.31
CA PRO A 281 -9.81 0.39 7.88
C PRO A 281 -10.34 0.80 9.27
N PRO A 282 -11.34 0.07 9.81
CA PRO A 282 -11.77 0.26 11.19
C PRO A 282 -10.58 0.28 12.15
N LEU A 283 -10.63 1.18 13.13
CA LEU A 283 -9.50 1.47 14.04
C LEU A 283 -8.90 0.20 14.70
N PRO A 284 -9.70 -0.82 15.13
CA PRO A 284 -9.16 -2.07 15.68
C PRO A 284 -8.29 -2.82 14.67
N LEU A 285 -8.70 -2.85 13.40
CA LEU A 285 -7.97 -3.54 12.34
C LEU A 285 -6.68 -2.79 11.98
N LEU A 286 -6.72 -1.46 11.89
CA LEU A 286 -5.55 -0.62 11.70
C LEU A 286 -4.52 -0.85 12.81
N GLN A 287 -4.97 -0.83 14.08
CA GLN A 287 -4.12 -1.09 15.24
C GLN A 287 -3.49 -2.48 15.19
N ALA A 288 -4.27 -3.52 14.88
CA ALA A 288 -3.76 -4.89 14.75
C ALA A 288 -2.71 -5.00 13.64
N SER A 289 -2.97 -4.40 12.48
CA SER A 289 -2.07 -4.40 11.33
C SER A 289 -0.76 -3.65 11.62
N LEU A 290 -0.83 -2.50 12.32
CA LEU A 290 0.36 -1.75 12.73
C LEU A 290 1.15 -2.50 13.82
N ARG A 291 0.49 -3.17 14.77
CA ARG A 291 1.15 -4.05 15.75
C ARG A 291 1.97 -5.15 15.10
N ASP A 292 1.40 -5.80 14.11
CA ASP A 292 2.09 -6.86 13.36
C ASP A 292 3.24 -6.29 12.51
N ALA A 293 2.98 -5.22 11.75
CA ALA A 293 3.96 -4.61 10.87
C ALA A 293 5.18 -4.06 11.62
N LEU A 294 4.95 -3.38 12.77
CA LEU A 294 6.00 -2.79 13.61
C LEU A 294 6.57 -3.79 14.63
N GLY A 295 5.92 -4.95 14.83
CA GLY A 295 6.30 -5.94 15.84
C GLY A 295 6.15 -5.38 17.27
N ASP A 296 5.20 -4.48 17.48
CA ASP A 296 4.92 -3.85 18.77
C ASP A 296 3.53 -4.21 19.27
N PRO A 297 3.38 -5.24 20.13
CA PRO A 297 2.10 -5.63 20.68
C PRO A 297 1.48 -4.57 21.61
N SER A 298 2.27 -3.62 22.07
CA SER A 298 1.84 -2.55 22.96
C SER A 298 1.32 -1.31 22.21
N LEU A 299 1.42 -1.27 20.88
CA LEU A 299 1.00 -0.15 20.06
C LEU A 299 -0.50 0.13 20.21
N GLU A 300 -0.84 1.39 20.36
CA GLU A 300 -2.20 1.89 20.47
C GLU A 300 -2.43 3.00 19.45
N VAL A 301 -3.64 3.03 18.87
CA VAL A 301 -4.06 4.03 17.89
C VAL A 301 -5.27 4.78 18.44
N TYR A 302 -5.23 6.10 18.34
CA TYR A 302 -6.29 7.01 18.78
C TYR A 302 -6.71 7.87 17.60
N ARG A 303 -8.03 8.00 17.40
CA ARG A 303 -8.62 8.85 16.36
C ARG A 303 -9.25 10.08 16.98
N TRP A 304 -9.07 11.24 16.38
CA TRP A 304 -9.76 12.45 16.76
C TRP A 304 -11.20 12.43 16.25
N GLU A 305 -12.16 12.60 17.14
CA GLU A 305 -13.57 12.73 16.83
C GLU A 305 -13.94 14.21 16.91
N GLU A 306 -14.11 14.85 15.75
CA GLU A 306 -14.32 16.30 15.64
C GLU A 306 -15.64 16.72 16.28
N ALA A 307 -16.72 15.92 16.12
CA ALA A 307 -18.04 16.23 16.68
C ALA A 307 -18.05 16.34 18.20
N MET A 308 -17.15 15.63 18.88
CA MET A 308 -17.07 15.60 20.35
C MET A 308 -15.78 16.22 20.89
N ALA A 309 -14.91 16.72 20.01
CA ALA A 309 -13.61 17.33 20.33
C ALA A 309 -12.78 16.46 21.30
N ARG A 310 -12.69 15.17 21.04
CA ARG A 310 -11.99 14.20 21.88
C ARG A 310 -11.33 13.10 21.05
N PHE A 311 -10.36 12.41 21.68
CA PHE A 311 -9.82 11.20 21.10
C PHE A 311 -10.62 9.96 21.51
N GLU A 312 -10.70 9.00 20.61
CA GLU A 312 -11.24 7.66 20.84
C GLU A 312 -10.17 6.60 20.60
N ASP A 313 -10.16 5.57 21.43
CA ASP A 313 -9.29 4.41 21.28
C ASP A 313 -9.84 3.43 20.20
N ALA A 314 -9.11 2.35 19.96
CA ALA A 314 -9.51 1.32 19.00
C ALA A 314 -10.82 0.60 19.35
N THR A 315 -11.37 0.79 20.58
CA THR A 315 -12.66 0.23 20.99
C THR A 315 -13.81 1.22 20.87
N GLY A 316 -13.55 2.46 20.39
CA GLY A 316 -14.53 3.55 20.30
C GLY A 316 -14.83 4.22 21.66
N ARG A 317 -13.95 4.04 22.66
CA ARG A 317 -14.11 4.67 23.96
C ARG A 317 -13.31 5.97 24.02
N PRO A 318 -13.83 7.00 24.73
CA PRO A 318 -13.06 8.19 25.00
C PRO A 318 -11.74 7.86 25.69
N ALA A 319 -10.64 8.37 25.14
CA ALA A 319 -9.31 8.11 25.67
C ALA A 319 -8.41 9.34 25.50
N THR A 320 -7.41 9.46 26.37
CA THR A 320 -6.39 10.50 26.25
C THR A 320 -5.10 9.85 25.79
N PRO A 321 -4.57 10.23 24.60
CA PRO A 321 -3.28 9.71 24.15
C PRO A 321 -2.18 10.00 25.17
N PRO A 322 -1.24 9.07 25.39
CA PRO A 322 -0.10 9.30 26.28
C PRO A 322 0.77 10.44 25.76
N ALA A 323 1.45 11.15 26.66
CA ALA A 323 2.45 12.13 26.29
C ALA A 323 3.71 11.46 25.70
N ASP A 324 4.33 12.12 24.72
CA ASP A 324 5.61 11.65 24.16
C ASP A 324 6.71 11.71 25.24
N GLY A 325 7.38 10.58 25.46
CA GLY A 325 8.35 10.48 26.53
C GLY A 325 9.19 9.18 26.53
N ALA A 326 9.76 8.89 27.69
CA ALA A 326 10.60 7.68 27.87
C ALA A 326 9.78 6.40 27.95
N ALA A 327 8.52 6.47 28.42
CA ALA A 327 7.66 5.32 28.56
C ALA A 327 6.91 4.96 27.26
N ARG A 328 6.53 5.96 26.47
CA ARG A 328 5.83 5.85 25.20
C ARG A 328 6.37 6.87 24.21
N ALA A 329 6.54 6.47 22.97
CA ALA A 329 6.78 7.38 21.86
C ALA A 329 5.46 7.63 21.14
N VAL A 330 5.24 8.88 20.72
CA VAL A 330 3.99 9.30 20.10
C VAL A 330 4.25 9.86 18.72
N LEU A 331 3.47 9.40 17.76
CA LEU A 331 3.45 9.88 16.39
C LEU A 331 2.07 10.47 16.09
N THR A 332 2.02 11.74 15.72
CA THR A 332 0.78 12.42 15.33
C THR A 332 0.68 12.49 13.81
N ILE A 333 -0.47 12.13 13.28
CA ILE A 333 -0.87 12.29 11.87
C ILE A 333 -1.92 13.38 11.82
N GLY A 334 -1.79 14.30 10.87
CA GLY A 334 -2.49 15.58 10.85
C GLY A 334 -1.59 16.71 11.30
N THR A 335 -2.15 17.89 11.58
CA THR A 335 -1.41 19.04 12.11
C THR A 335 -1.49 19.08 13.64
N ALA A 336 -0.63 19.88 14.27
CA ALA A 336 -0.67 20.03 15.72
C ALA A 336 -2.00 20.62 16.22
N ASP A 337 -2.64 21.48 15.41
CA ASP A 337 -3.91 22.14 15.71
C ASP A 337 -5.14 21.31 15.26
N ALA A 338 -4.94 20.34 14.35
CA ALA A 338 -5.97 19.44 13.86
C ALA A 338 -5.38 18.02 13.73
N PRO A 339 -5.17 17.31 14.85
CA PRO A 339 -4.71 15.94 14.83
C PRO A 339 -5.84 15.04 14.34
N GLU A 340 -5.55 14.15 13.38
CA GLU A 340 -6.51 13.17 12.87
C GLU A 340 -6.34 11.81 13.56
N LEU A 341 -5.08 11.39 13.69
CA LEU A 341 -4.69 10.14 14.34
C LEU A 341 -3.46 10.34 15.23
N VAL A 342 -3.43 9.65 16.36
CA VAL A 342 -2.27 9.55 17.24
C VAL A 342 -1.91 8.08 17.41
N ILE A 343 -0.65 7.75 17.15
CA ILE A 343 -0.10 6.40 17.29
C ILE A 343 0.90 6.42 18.45
N ALA A 344 0.56 5.74 19.54
CA ALA A 344 1.47 5.54 20.67
C ALA A 344 2.18 4.19 20.51
N HIS A 345 3.50 4.21 20.50
CA HIS A 345 4.32 3.03 20.26
C HIS A 345 5.48 2.92 21.24
N ASP A 346 6.16 1.78 21.22
CA ASP A 346 7.35 1.55 22.02
C ASP A 346 8.48 2.53 21.68
N PRO A 347 9.10 3.20 22.67
CA PRO A 347 10.24 4.09 22.44
C PRO A 347 11.42 3.44 21.74
N ALA A 348 11.60 2.12 21.85
CA ALA A 348 12.66 1.38 21.14
C ALA A 348 12.53 1.44 19.61
N LEU A 349 11.36 1.77 19.08
CA LEU A 349 11.15 2.01 17.65
C LEU A 349 11.81 3.30 17.15
N ARG A 350 12.17 4.24 18.06
CA ARG A 350 12.96 5.44 17.71
C ARG A 350 14.35 5.11 17.16
N ASP A 351 14.88 3.92 17.50
CA ASP A 351 16.17 3.45 16.98
C ASP A 351 16.09 3.07 15.49
N ASP A 352 14.89 2.88 14.94
CA ASP A 352 14.64 2.67 13.50
C ASP A 352 13.63 3.71 12.95
N PRO A 353 14.07 4.97 12.77
CA PRO A 353 13.20 6.03 12.31
C PRO A 353 12.66 5.77 10.90
N GLY A 354 13.34 4.95 10.09
CA GLY A 354 12.89 4.56 8.76
C GLY A 354 11.63 3.69 8.80
N LEU A 355 11.52 2.78 9.76
CA LEU A 355 10.35 1.92 9.94
C LEU A 355 9.13 2.72 10.42
N VAL A 356 9.34 3.59 11.40
CA VAL A 356 8.28 4.46 11.94
C VAL A 356 7.78 5.45 10.89
N SER A 357 8.71 6.08 10.15
CA SER A 357 8.33 7.03 9.08
C SER A 357 7.60 6.35 7.93
N ALA A 358 7.96 5.12 7.57
CA ALA A 358 7.24 4.35 6.55
C ALA A 358 5.81 4.01 7.00
N ALA A 359 5.62 3.58 8.26
CA ALA A 359 4.30 3.34 8.83
C ALA A 359 3.46 4.62 8.88
N ALA A 360 4.07 5.74 9.29
CA ALA A 360 3.43 7.05 9.29
C ALA A 360 2.96 7.48 7.89
N ALA A 361 3.83 7.30 6.89
CA ALA A 361 3.50 7.62 5.49
C ALA A 361 2.35 6.75 4.97
N ALA A 362 2.34 5.46 5.31
CA ALA A 362 1.27 4.53 4.95
C ALA A 362 -0.09 4.96 5.51
N VAL A 363 -0.14 5.26 6.80
CA VAL A 363 -1.38 5.69 7.47
C VAL A 363 -1.83 7.05 6.95
N ARG A 364 -0.92 8.00 6.74
CA ARG A 364 -1.24 9.32 6.16
C ARG A 364 -1.84 9.19 4.76
N LEU A 365 -1.28 8.30 3.93
CA LEU A 365 -1.82 8.05 2.59
C LEU A 365 -3.24 7.46 2.65
N ALA A 366 -3.49 6.52 3.58
CA ALA A 366 -4.81 5.93 3.77
C ALA A 366 -5.85 6.97 4.22
N VAL A 367 -5.50 7.84 5.16
CA VAL A 367 -6.35 8.95 5.64
C VAL A 367 -6.69 9.93 4.51
N GLU A 368 -5.69 10.34 3.74
CA GLU A 368 -5.90 11.26 2.61
C GLU A 368 -6.74 10.63 1.50
N ASN A 369 -6.53 9.34 1.23
CA ASN A 369 -7.35 8.61 0.25
C ASN A 369 -8.82 8.52 0.68
N GLU A 370 -9.10 8.23 1.96
CA GLU A 370 -10.47 8.23 2.49
C GLU A 370 -11.12 9.61 2.36
N ARG A 371 -10.39 10.68 2.70
CA ARG A 371 -10.88 12.05 2.55
C ARG A 371 -11.24 12.39 1.11
N LEU A 372 -10.34 12.08 0.16
CA LEU A 372 -10.58 12.32 -1.26
C LEU A 372 -11.76 11.50 -1.79
N GLN A 373 -11.91 10.25 -1.37
CA GLN A 373 -13.06 9.43 -1.75
C GLN A 373 -14.38 9.99 -1.20
N ALA A 374 -14.39 10.49 0.04
CA ALA A 374 -15.55 11.13 0.64
C ALA A 374 -15.93 12.41 -0.12
N GLU A 375 -14.94 13.23 -0.50
CA GLU A 375 -15.15 14.45 -1.29
C GLU A 375 -15.73 14.13 -2.68
N VAL A 376 -15.18 13.12 -3.39
CA VAL A 376 -15.69 12.68 -4.70
C VAL A 376 -17.13 12.19 -4.59
N ARG A 377 -17.48 11.41 -3.55
CA ARG A 377 -18.87 10.95 -3.33
C ARG A 377 -19.80 12.14 -3.12
N ALA A 378 -19.43 13.08 -2.25
CA ALA A 378 -20.24 14.27 -2.01
C ALA A 378 -20.44 15.11 -3.28
N GLN A 379 -19.44 15.24 -4.14
CA GLN A 379 -19.55 15.93 -5.43
C GLN A 379 -20.50 15.20 -6.39
N LEU A 380 -20.41 13.86 -6.47
CA LEU A 380 -21.31 13.05 -7.30
C LEU A 380 -22.76 13.19 -6.85
N ASP A 381 -23.02 13.15 -5.55
CA ASP A 381 -24.36 13.34 -4.98
C ASP A 381 -24.91 14.75 -5.30
N ALA A 382 -24.06 15.78 -5.17
CA ALA A 382 -24.42 17.16 -5.51
C ALA A 382 -24.77 17.33 -7.01
N VAL A 383 -23.99 16.70 -7.91
CA VAL A 383 -24.24 16.71 -9.36
C VAL A 383 -25.56 15.99 -9.69
N THR A 384 -25.79 14.84 -9.07
CA THR A 384 -27.01 14.06 -9.27
C THR A 384 -28.25 14.85 -8.83
N ALA A 385 -28.21 15.45 -7.63
CA ALA A 385 -29.27 16.31 -7.12
C ALA A 385 -29.47 17.56 -7.99
N SER A 386 -28.41 18.13 -8.55
CA SER A 386 -28.52 19.30 -9.46
C SER A 386 -29.21 18.92 -10.78
N ARG A 387 -28.85 17.76 -11.35
CA ARG A 387 -29.50 17.26 -12.58
C ARG A 387 -30.99 17.01 -12.38
N ALA A 388 -31.39 16.38 -11.28
CA ALA A 388 -32.80 16.16 -10.96
C ALA A 388 -33.58 17.48 -10.89
N ARG A 389 -33.06 18.50 -10.24
CA ARG A 389 -33.70 19.85 -10.18
C ARG A 389 -33.83 20.52 -11.55
N ILE A 390 -32.82 20.35 -12.43
CA ILE A 390 -32.89 20.92 -13.78
C ILE A 390 -34.01 20.25 -14.58
N VAL A 391 -34.14 18.93 -14.52
CA VAL A 391 -35.21 18.18 -15.21
C VAL A 391 -36.60 18.62 -14.70
N GLU A 392 -36.74 18.73 -13.36
CA GLU A 392 -38.00 19.20 -12.76
C GLU A 392 -38.38 20.61 -13.22
N ALA A 393 -37.40 21.53 -13.19
CA ALA A 393 -37.61 22.91 -13.67
C ALA A 393 -37.98 22.97 -15.17
N GLN A 394 -37.37 22.11 -16.00
CA GLN A 394 -37.72 22.02 -17.42
C GLN A 394 -39.14 21.49 -17.64
N ASP A 395 -39.55 20.50 -16.87
CA ASP A 395 -40.94 19.96 -16.98
C ASP A 395 -41.98 20.96 -16.48
N ASP A 396 -41.67 21.76 -15.43
CA ASP A 396 -42.57 22.82 -14.98
C ASP A 396 -42.69 23.96 -16.00
N GLU A 397 -41.59 24.37 -16.61
CA GLU A 397 -41.57 25.38 -17.67
C GLU A 397 -42.37 24.90 -18.89
N ARG A 398 -42.19 23.64 -19.27
CA ARG A 398 -42.91 23.03 -20.37
C ARG A 398 -44.42 22.99 -20.11
N ARG A 399 -44.89 22.62 -18.90
CA ARG A 399 -46.28 22.69 -18.48
C ARG A 399 -46.82 24.11 -18.48
N ARG A 400 -45.99 25.11 -18.18
CA ARG A 400 -46.37 26.52 -18.25
C ARG A 400 -46.59 26.96 -19.68
N ILE A 401 -45.67 26.68 -20.58
CA ILE A 401 -45.76 26.99 -22.00
C ILE A 401 -47.03 26.34 -22.63
N GLU A 402 -47.31 25.09 -22.26
CA GLU A 402 -48.51 24.39 -22.71
C GLU A 402 -49.81 25.12 -22.32
N ARG A 403 -49.95 25.50 -21.05
CA ARG A 403 -51.11 26.26 -20.57
C ARG A 403 -51.23 27.61 -21.26
N ASP A 404 -50.16 28.34 -21.44
CA ASP A 404 -50.12 29.63 -22.10
C ASP A 404 -50.54 29.51 -23.60
N LEU A 405 -50.10 28.45 -24.29
CA LEU A 405 -50.52 28.16 -25.65
C LEU A 405 -51.99 27.75 -25.75
N HIS A 406 -52.46 26.88 -24.84
CA HIS A 406 -53.81 26.40 -24.81
C HIS A 406 -54.81 27.54 -24.50
N ASP A 407 -54.55 28.30 -23.42
CA ASP A 407 -55.49 29.31 -22.94
C ASP A 407 -55.36 30.65 -23.66
N GLY A 408 -54.15 31.03 -24.07
CA GLY A 408 -53.92 32.32 -24.72
C GLY A 408 -54.12 32.32 -26.24
N ALA A 409 -53.38 31.45 -26.95
CA ALA A 409 -53.33 31.47 -28.40
C ALA A 409 -54.56 30.81 -29.02
N GLN A 410 -54.99 29.65 -28.48
CA GLN A 410 -56.22 28.96 -29.02
C GLN A 410 -57.48 29.77 -28.84
N GLN A 411 -57.69 30.39 -27.65
CA GLN A 411 -58.90 31.22 -27.42
C GLN A 411 -58.98 32.42 -28.37
N ARG A 412 -57.82 33.10 -28.63
CA ARG A 412 -57.83 34.23 -29.59
C ARG A 412 -58.13 33.80 -31.01
N LEU A 413 -57.58 32.69 -31.47
CA LEU A 413 -57.78 32.16 -32.80
C LEU A 413 -59.24 31.66 -32.96
N VAL A 414 -59.83 31.02 -31.96
CA VAL A 414 -61.27 30.63 -31.98
C VAL A 414 -62.15 31.86 -32.02
N SER A 415 -61.82 32.91 -31.24
CA SER A 415 -62.60 34.18 -31.32
C SER A 415 -62.47 34.85 -32.68
N LEU A 416 -61.25 34.80 -33.30
CA LEU A 416 -61.06 35.32 -34.66
C LEU A 416 -61.89 34.52 -35.68
N GLN A 417 -61.91 33.20 -35.61
CA GLN A 417 -62.67 32.32 -36.49
C GLN A 417 -64.21 32.58 -36.37
N LEU A 418 -64.72 32.78 -35.15
CA LEU A 418 -66.09 33.16 -34.90
C LEU A 418 -66.44 34.55 -35.52
N SER A 419 -65.51 35.52 -35.38
CA SER A 419 -65.73 36.84 -36.00
C SER A 419 -65.75 36.78 -37.53
N LEU A 420 -64.86 35.99 -38.14
CA LEU A 420 -64.86 35.76 -39.58
C LEU A 420 -66.18 35.06 -40.07
N GLN A 421 -66.69 34.10 -39.30
CA GLN A 421 -67.96 33.44 -39.59
C GLN A 421 -69.18 34.39 -39.48
N MET A 422 -69.17 35.29 -38.47
CA MET A 422 -70.20 36.31 -38.33
C MET A 422 -70.19 37.30 -39.52
N LEU A 423 -69.00 37.77 -39.87
CA LEU A 423 -68.81 38.66 -41.01
C LEU A 423 -69.30 38.04 -42.32
N ARG A 424 -69.06 36.77 -42.54
CA ARG A 424 -69.57 36.02 -43.68
C ARG A 424 -71.11 35.98 -43.72
N ARG A 425 -71.75 35.81 -42.57
CA ARG A 425 -73.17 35.78 -42.42
C ARG A 425 -73.80 37.15 -42.70
N ASP A 426 -73.12 38.23 -42.27
CA ASP A 426 -73.60 39.60 -42.42
C ASP A 426 -73.51 40.16 -43.85
N LEU A 427 -72.58 39.58 -44.67
CA LEU A 427 -72.37 40.00 -46.06
C LEU A 427 -73.54 39.73 -47.02
N GLY A 428 -74.53 38.91 -46.70
CA GLY A 428 -75.70 38.63 -47.48
C GLY A 428 -75.49 38.00 -48.87
N PRO A 429 -76.56 37.68 -49.59
CA PRO A 429 -76.51 36.97 -50.89
C PRO A 429 -75.96 37.82 -52.07
N ASP A 430 -75.96 39.16 -51.93
CA ASP A 430 -75.53 40.10 -53.00
C ASP A 430 -74.04 40.60 -52.78
N ALA A 431 -73.27 39.95 -51.96
CA ALA A 431 -71.87 40.33 -51.67
C ALA A 431 -70.96 40.10 -52.88
N ASP A 432 -69.91 40.94 -53.01
CA ASP A 432 -68.87 40.77 -54.03
C ASP A 432 -68.23 39.40 -53.94
N PRO A 433 -68.23 38.59 -54.99
CA PRO A 433 -67.60 37.25 -55.00
C PRO A 433 -66.14 37.23 -54.60
N ALA A 434 -65.37 38.31 -54.86
CA ALA A 434 -63.97 38.41 -54.46
C ALA A 434 -63.86 38.60 -52.97
N ALA A 435 -64.70 39.40 -52.33
CA ALA A 435 -64.63 39.58 -50.86
C ALA A 435 -65.08 38.31 -50.12
N VAL A 436 -66.04 37.55 -50.68
CA VAL A 436 -66.41 36.24 -50.09
C VAL A 436 -65.27 35.23 -50.18
N ALA A 437 -64.58 35.18 -51.33
CA ALA A 437 -63.39 34.28 -51.50
C ALA A 437 -62.21 34.62 -50.56
N GLU A 438 -61.91 35.93 -50.34
CA GLU A 438 -60.93 36.34 -49.38
C GLU A 438 -61.29 35.98 -47.94
N LEU A 439 -62.54 36.11 -47.56
CA LEU A 439 -63.05 35.77 -46.23
C LEU A 439 -63.02 34.24 -46.00
N GLU A 440 -63.31 33.44 -47.00
CA GLU A 440 -63.19 31.99 -46.95
C GLU A 440 -61.71 31.56 -46.81
N ALA A 441 -60.83 32.17 -47.54
CA ALA A 441 -59.38 31.92 -47.43
C ALA A 441 -58.88 32.27 -46.03
N ALA A 442 -59.20 33.44 -45.47
CA ALA A 442 -58.81 33.84 -44.10
C ALA A 442 -59.38 32.91 -43.02
N SER A 443 -60.68 32.43 -43.22
CA SER A 443 -61.26 31.46 -42.29
C SER A 443 -60.62 30.10 -42.36
N ALA A 444 -60.20 29.65 -43.55
CA ALA A 444 -59.43 28.40 -43.73
C ALA A 444 -58.01 28.50 -43.07
N GLU A 445 -57.35 29.63 -43.22
CA GLU A 445 -56.03 29.89 -42.62
C GLU A 445 -56.13 29.92 -41.10
N ALA A 446 -57.10 30.57 -40.51
CA ALA A 446 -57.37 30.55 -39.06
C ALA A 446 -57.66 29.15 -38.52
N ALA A 447 -58.40 28.33 -39.28
CA ALA A 447 -58.68 26.94 -38.93
C ALA A 447 -57.42 26.07 -38.97
N ALA A 448 -56.57 26.28 -39.97
CA ALA A 448 -55.28 25.60 -40.07
C ALA A 448 -54.33 25.97 -38.89
N ALA A 449 -54.21 27.27 -38.56
CA ALA A 449 -53.44 27.75 -37.44
C ALA A 449 -53.90 27.18 -36.08
N ILE A 450 -55.23 27.03 -35.87
CA ILE A 450 -55.76 26.35 -34.69
C ILE A 450 -55.37 24.87 -34.66
N ALA A 451 -55.39 24.20 -35.81
CA ALA A 451 -55.00 22.80 -35.92
C ALA A 451 -53.52 22.64 -35.59
N ASP A 452 -52.63 23.50 -36.13
CA ASP A 452 -51.20 23.51 -35.90
C ASP A 452 -50.84 23.76 -34.41
N ILE A 453 -51.51 24.75 -33.77
CA ILE A 453 -51.29 25.01 -32.33
C ILE A 453 -51.81 23.83 -31.48
N ARG A 454 -52.91 23.19 -31.86
CA ARG A 454 -53.39 22.00 -31.17
C ARG A 454 -52.42 20.83 -31.32
N GLU A 455 -51.78 20.68 -32.46
CA GLU A 455 -50.77 19.65 -32.69
C GLU A 455 -49.51 19.92 -31.86
N LEU A 456 -49.04 21.17 -31.82
CA LEU A 456 -47.95 21.61 -30.98
C LEU A 456 -48.22 21.37 -29.47
N ALA A 457 -49.43 21.73 -29.01
CA ALA A 457 -49.83 21.54 -27.60
C ALA A 457 -50.05 20.07 -27.23
N ARG A 458 -50.51 19.21 -28.17
CA ARG A 458 -50.78 17.77 -27.94
C ARG A 458 -49.54 16.94 -27.70
N GLY A 459 -48.33 17.43 -28.06
CA GLY A 459 -47.07 16.73 -27.83
C GLY A 459 -46.61 16.74 -26.37
N VAL A 460 -47.31 17.41 -25.44
CA VAL A 460 -46.75 17.78 -24.15
C VAL A 460 -47.30 16.97 -22.95
N HIS A 461 -48.60 16.90 -22.69
CA HIS A 461 -49.17 16.05 -21.61
C HIS A 461 -50.67 15.85 -21.79
N PRO A 462 -51.16 14.63 -22.12
CA PRO A 462 -52.61 14.44 -22.35
C PRO A 462 -53.38 14.47 -21.02
N ALA A 463 -54.49 15.20 -20.97
CA ALA A 463 -55.41 15.20 -19.83
C ALA A 463 -55.87 13.79 -19.46
N ILE A 464 -56.03 12.90 -20.46
CA ILE A 464 -56.41 11.49 -20.29
C ILE A 464 -55.40 10.71 -19.41
N LEU A 465 -54.12 11.09 -19.41
CA LEU A 465 -53.10 10.47 -18.53
C LEU A 465 -53.40 10.77 -17.07
N THR A 466 -53.78 12.01 -16.76
CA THR A 466 -54.10 12.42 -15.39
C THR A 466 -55.44 11.84 -14.93
N GLU A 467 -56.46 11.82 -15.83
CA GLU A 467 -57.84 11.39 -15.51
C GLU A 467 -58.00 9.87 -15.52
N SER A 468 -57.44 9.19 -16.53
CA SER A 468 -57.72 7.78 -16.82
C SER A 468 -56.48 6.86 -16.73
N GLY A 469 -55.28 7.42 -16.55
CA GLY A 469 -54.02 6.67 -16.36
C GLY A 469 -53.29 6.31 -17.65
N LEU A 470 -52.14 5.64 -17.47
CA LEU A 470 -51.19 5.35 -18.53
C LEU A 470 -51.79 4.47 -19.63
N GLY A 471 -52.49 3.39 -19.30
CA GLY A 471 -53.07 2.47 -20.27
C GLY A 471 -54.08 3.16 -21.20
N ALA A 472 -54.98 3.98 -20.65
CA ALA A 472 -55.96 4.76 -21.45
C ALA A 472 -55.26 5.79 -22.35
N ALA A 473 -54.22 6.43 -21.86
CA ALA A 473 -53.40 7.39 -22.61
C ALA A 473 -52.66 6.74 -23.79
N LEU A 474 -52.06 5.54 -23.56
CA LEU A 474 -51.43 4.76 -24.61
C LEU A 474 -52.40 4.22 -25.65
N GLY A 475 -53.58 3.78 -25.23
CA GLY A 475 -54.67 3.42 -26.15
C GLY A 475 -55.08 4.59 -27.06
N SER A 476 -55.30 5.78 -26.48
CA SER A 476 -55.57 6.99 -27.23
C SER A 476 -54.40 7.44 -28.15
N LEU A 477 -53.18 7.15 -27.78
CA LEU A 477 -52.02 7.39 -28.64
C LEU A 477 -52.00 6.43 -29.84
N ALA A 478 -52.33 5.15 -29.63
CA ALA A 478 -52.41 4.12 -30.65
C ALA A 478 -53.53 4.40 -31.66
N ASP A 479 -54.73 4.80 -31.20
CA ASP A 479 -55.92 5.10 -32.07
C ASP A 479 -55.64 6.23 -33.06
N ARG A 480 -54.70 7.11 -32.79
CA ARG A 480 -54.34 8.24 -33.67
C ARG A 480 -53.14 7.92 -34.59
N ALA A 481 -52.51 6.79 -34.44
CA ALA A 481 -51.35 6.43 -35.28
C ALA A 481 -51.81 6.12 -36.72
N PRO A 482 -51.08 6.53 -37.76
CA PRO A 482 -51.40 6.27 -39.16
C PRO A 482 -51.23 4.81 -39.58
N LEU A 483 -50.63 3.97 -38.68
CA LEU A 483 -50.40 2.55 -38.91
C LEU A 483 -50.89 1.74 -37.70
N PRO A 484 -51.13 0.43 -37.83
CA PRO A 484 -51.62 -0.42 -36.76
C PRO A 484 -50.68 -0.45 -35.55
N VAL A 485 -51.20 -0.05 -34.37
CA VAL A 485 -50.49 -0.14 -33.09
C VAL A 485 -51.27 -1.06 -32.16
N VAL A 486 -50.61 -2.10 -31.66
CA VAL A 486 -51.23 -3.03 -30.71
C VAL A 486 -50.72 -2.66 -29.32
N VAL A 487 -51.65 -2.28 -28.44
CA VAL A 487 -51.35 -1.95 -27.04
C VAL A 487 -51.75 -3.12 -26.15
N THR A 488 -50.81 -3.63 -25.38
CA THR A 488 -51.03 -4.64 -24.33
C THR A 488 -50.70 -4.00 -22.98
N ASP A 489 -51.74 -3.59 -22.25
CA ASP A 489 -51.59 -2.99 -20.92
C ASP A 489 -51.90 -4.03 -19.83
N GLU A 490 -50.90 -4.38 -19.02
CA GLU A 490 -51.01 -5.34 -17.92
C GLU A 490 -50.88 -4.63 -16.54
N LEU A 491 -51.14 -3.32 -16.50
CA LEU A 491 -51.09 -2.55 -15.25
C LEU A 491 -52.39 -2.71 -14.46
N ASP A 492 -52.26 -3.11 -13.20
CA ASP A 492 -53.41 -3.35 -12.30
C ASP A 492 -53.67 -2.18 -11.32
N ARG A 493 -52.81 -1.17 -11.32
CA ARG A 493 -52.87 -0.01 -10.42
C ARG A 493 -52.33 1.26 -11.06
N ARG A 494 -52.70 2.41 -10.46
CA ARG A 494 -52.11 3.71 -10.82
C ARG A 494 -50.67 3.79 -10.28
N LEU A 495 -49.83 4.44 -11.05
CA LEU A 495 -48.44 4.64 -10.73
C LEU A 495 -48.17 6.10 -10.30
N PRO A 496 -47.01 6.43 -9.71
CA PRO A 496 -46.65 7.82 -9.46
C PRO A 496 -46.73 8.65 -10.75
N GLY A 497 -47.26 9.87 -10.67
CA GLY A 497 -47.53 10.70 -11.86
C GLY A 497 -46.27 10.99 -12.70
N SER A 498 -45.11 11.09 -12.07
CA SER A 498 -43.82 11.23 -12.77
C SER A 498 -43.43 9.99 -13.59
N VAL A 499 -43.76 8.80 -13.09
CA VAL A 499 -43.50 7.52 -13.77
C VAL A 499 -44.42 7.37 -14.96
N GLU A 500 -45.76 7.60 -14.77
CA GLU A 500 -46.76 7.54 -15.86
C GLU A 500 -46.44 8.56 -16.97
N ALA A 501 -46.06 9.80 -16.60
CA ALA A 501 -45.68 10.84 -17.54
C ALA A 501 -44.43 10.49 -18.35
N THR A 502 -43.41 9.97 -17.69
CA THR A 502 -42.16 9.55 -18.35
C THR A 502 -42.43 8.39 -19.31
N ALA A 503 -43.20 7.37 -18.89
CA ALA A 503 -43.54 6.23 -19.72
C ALA A 503 -44.36 6.64 -20.95
N TYR A 504 -45.38 7.52 -20.78
CA TYR A 504 -46.13 8.08 -21.88
C TYR A 504 -45.24 8.84 -22.87
N PHE A 505 -44.35 9.70 -22.38
CA PHE A 505 -43.41 10.44 -23.23
C PHE A 505 -42.51 9.50 -24.03
N VAL A 506 -41.94 8.46 -23.39
CA VAL A 506 -41.12 7.46 -24.06
C VAL A 506 -41.91 6.74 -25.17
N ALA A 507 -43.15 6.32 -24.87
CA ALA A 507 -44.02 5.67 -25.83
C ALA A 507 -44.36 6.59 -27.03
N ALA A 508 -44.68 7.84 -26.76
CA ALA A 508 -45.01 8.83 -27.81
C ALA A 508 -43.82 9.14 -28.72
N GLU A 509 -42.63 9.30 -28.15
CA GLU A 509 -41.40 9.55 -28.91
C GLU A 509 -40.99 8.30 -29.71
N ALA A 510 -41.04 7.11 -29.09
CA ALA A 510 -40.77 5.85 -29.78
C ALA A 510 -41.72 5.60 -30.95
N LEU A 511 -43.01 5.86 -30.74
CA LEU A 511 -44.04 5.75 -31.79
C LEU A 511 -43.78 6.74 -32.93
N THR A 512 -43.45 7.99 -32.59
CA THR A 512 -43.12 9.03 -33.58
C THR A 512 -41.87 8.63 -34.39
N ASN A 513 -40.88 8.08 -33.76
CA ASN A 513 -39.66 7.60 -34.43
C ASN A 513 -39.94 6.41 -35.33
N ALA A 514 -40.75 5.46 -34.88
CA ALA A 514 -41.20 4.34 -35.72
C ALA A 514 -41.95 4.82 -36.96
N ILE A 515 -42.95 5.72 -36.82
CA ILE A 515 -43.70 6.27 -37.94
C ILE A 515 -42.84 7.04 -38.93
N LYS A 516 -41.92 7.88 -38.43
CA LYS A 516 -41.10 8.75 -39.30
C LYS A 516 -39.91 8.04 -39.95
N HIS A 517 -39.32 7.06 -39.26
CA HIS A 517 -38.00 6.57 -39.63
C HIS A 517 -37.91 5.09 -39.94
N SER A 518 -38.80 4.23 -39.38
CA SER A 518 -38.64 2.79 -39.53
C SER A 518 -39.20 2.19 -40.82
N GLY A 519 -40.24 2.81 -41.41
CA GLY A 519 -41.00 2.21 -42.51
C GLY A 519 -41.78 0.96 -42.09
N ALA A 520 -42.09 0.84 -40.81
CA ALA A 520 -42.83 -0.28 -40.24
C ALA A 520 -44.25 -0.38 -40.75
N CYS A 521 -44.78 -1.60 -40.75
CA CYS A 521 -46.20 -1.88 -41.03
C CYS A 521 -47.03 -2.10 -39.76
N ARG A 522 -46.37 -2.35 -38.64
CA ARG A 522 -46.97 -2.60 -37.32
C ARG A 522 -46.04 -2.17 -36.19
N ILE A 523 -46.65 -1.68 -35.09
CA ILE A 523 -45.96 -1.39 -33.82
C ILE A 523 -46.68 -2.14 -32.70
N ASP A 524 -45.91 -2.80 -31.84
CA ASP A 524 -46.40 -3.43 -30.61
C ASP A 524 -45.88 -2.64 -29.41
N LEU A 525 -46.77 -2.29 -28.48
CA LEU A 525 -46.51 -1.55 -27.26
C LEU A 525 -47.05 -2.35 -26.08
N ARG A 526 -46.19 -2.65 -25.10
CA ARG A 526 -46.56 -3.42 -23.92
C ARG A 526 -46.10 -2.74 -22.63
N THR A 527 -47.00 -2.74 -21.61
CA THR A 527 -46.70 -2.26 -20.27
C THR A 527 -47.03 -3.32 -19.23
N TRP A 528 -46.13 -3.52 -18.26
CA TRP A 528 -46.34 -4.43 -17.14
C TRP A 528 -45.52 -4.01 -15.91
N LEU A 529 -45.87 -4.55 -14.73
CA LEU A 529 -45.13 -4.36 -13.49
C LEU A 529 -44.34 -5.63 -13.17
N ALA A 530 -43.04 -5.47 -12.85
CA ALA A 530 -42.20 -6.52 -12.31
C ALA A 530 -41.19 -5.91 -11.34
N ASP A 531 -40.92 -6.57 -10.21
CA ASP A 531 -39.93 -6.15 -9.22
C ASP A 531 -40.06 -4.69 -8.75
N ASP A 532 -41.30 -4.22 -8.59
CA ASP A 532 -41.68 -2.84 -8.25
C ASP A 532 -41.17 -1.78 -9.26
N GLN A 533 -41.00 -2.21 -10.50
CA GLN A 533 -40.68 -1.36 -11.64
C GLN A 533 -41.75 -1.43 -12.73
N LEU A 534 -42.04 -0.30 -13.35
CA LEU A 534 -42.80 -0.25 -14.59
C LEU A 534 -41.89 -0.62 -15.75
N HIS A 535 -42.23 -1.64 -16.48
CA HIS A 535 -41.64 -1.98 -17.76
C HIS A 535 -42.49 -1.49 -18.91
N LEU A 536 -41.84 -0.84 -19.88
CA LEU A 536 -42.43 -0.41 -21.14
C LEU A 536 -41.61 -0.98 -22.28
N ASP A 537 -42.23 -1.68 -23.19
CA ASP A 537 -41.61 -2.24 -24.39
C ASP A 537 -42.32 -1.70 -25.62
N VAL A 538 -41.59 -1.08 -26.53
CA VAL A 538 -42.08 -0.60 -27.82
C VAL A 538 -41.27 -1.25 -28.93
N SER A 539 -41.92 -1.99 -29.81
CA SER A 539 -41.24 -2.67 -30.92
C SER A 539 -41.94 -2.40 -32.26
N ASP A 540 -41.17 -2.18 -33.32
CA ASP A 540 -41.61 -2.04 -34.68
C ASP A 540 -41.03 -3.13 -35.60
N ASP A 541 -41.73 -3.46 -36.69
CA ASP A 541 -41.31 -4.41 -37.71
C ASP A 541 -40.56 -3.76 -38.90
N GLY A 542 -39.99 -2.59 -38.70
CA GLY A 542 -39.38 -1.79 -39.73
C GLY A 542 -37.94 -2.20 -40.10
N ARG A 543 -37.24 -1.29 -40.79
CA ARG A 543 -35.87 -1.54 -41.30
C ARG A 543 -34.77 -1.61 -40.24
N GLY A 544 -35.03 -1.17 -39.01
CA GLY A 544 -34.00 -1.05 -37.98
C GLY A 544 -32.92 -0.01 -38.26
N GLY A 545 -31.76 -0.17 -37.64
CA GLY A 545 -30.59 0.73 -37.82
C GLY A 545 -30.67 2.01 -36.99
N ALA A 546 -31.46 2.07 -35.93
CA ALA A 546 -31.49 3.21 -35.02
C ALA A 546 -30.20 3.29 -34.21
N ASP A 547 -29.56 4.48 -34.23
CA ASP A 547 -28.28 4.75 -33.51
C ASP A 547 -28.54 5.79 -32.40
N THR A 548 -28.11 5.46 -31.20
CA THR A 548 -28.17 6.35 -30.03
C THR A 548 -27.29 7.57 -30.12
N MET A 549 -26.30 7.56 -31.01
CA MET A 549 -25.30 8.64 -31.14
C MET A 549 -25.77 9.82 -32.01
N ASN A 550 -26.79 9.65 -32.82
CA ASN A 550 -27.13 10.62 -33.89
C ASN A 550 -28.51 11.27 -33.78
N GLY A 551 -29.26 11.10 -32.67
CA GLY A 551 -30.62 11.64 -32.55
C GLY A 551 -30.92 12.33 -31.21
N THR A 552 -31.49 13.55 -31.24
CA THR A 552 -31.93 14.30 -30.05
C THR A 552 -33.07 13.62 -29.29
N GLY A 553 -33.91 12.84 -29.95
CA GLY A 553 -35.04 12.13 -29.36
C GLY A 553 -34.61 10.99 -28.43
N LEU A 554 -33.71 10.13 -28.87
CA LEU A 554 -33.20 9.00 -28.05
C LEU A 554 -32.40 9.48 -26.84
N THR A 555 -31.60 10.54 -26.99
CA THR A 555 -30.89 11.16 -25.87
C THR A 555 -31.88 11.72 -24.84
N GLY A 556 -32.96 12.38 -25.28
CA GLY A 556 -34.02 12.87 -24.42
C GLY A 556 -34.77 11.78 -23.64
N ILE A 557 -34.98 10.60 -24.27
CA ILE A 557 -35.52 9.41 -23.59
C ILE A 557 -34.55 8.95 -22.48
N GLN A 558 -33.27 8.78 -22.80
CA GLN A 558 -32.24 8.32 -21.83
C GLN A 558 -32.14 9.25 -20.62
N ASP A 559 -32.09 10.56 -20.84
CA ASP A 559 -31.95 11.56 -19.77
C ASP A 559 -33.16 11.53 -18.82
N ARG A 560 -34.40 11.43 -19.37
CA ARG A 560 -35.63 11.38 -18.56
C ARG A 560 -35.76 10.09 -17.75
N VAL A 561 -35.46 8.96 -18.36
CA VAL A 561 -35.47 7.66 -17.66
C VAL A 561 -34.41 7.61 -16.58
N ALA A 562 -33.21 8.11 -16.86
CA ALA A 562 -32.14 8.19 -15.88
C ALA A 562 -32.45 9.14 -14.71
N ALA A 563 -33.18 10.23 -14.94
CA ALA A 563 -33.62 11.16 -13.89
C ALA A 563 -34.51 10.50 -12.83
N LEU A 564 -35.26 9.44 -13.19
CA LEU A 564 -36.03 8.63 -12.26
C LEU A 564 -35.31 7.36 -11.78
N GLY A 565 -34.00 7.23 -12.06
CA GLY A 565 -33.23 6.04 -11.71
C GLY A 565 -33.58 4.80 -12.54
N GLY A 566 -34.23 4.98 -13.69
CA GLY A 566 -34.61 3.91 -14.61
C GLY A 566 -33.50 3.54 -15.57
N THR A 567 -33.75 2.52 -16.38
CA THR A 567 -32.82 2.02 -17.40
C THR A 567 -33.50 1.96 -18.79
N VAL A 568 -32.73 2.20 -19.85
CA VAL A 568 -33.16 2.14 -21.25
C VAL A 568 -32.27 1.15 -21.99
N ARG A 569 -32.92 0.24 -22.74
CA ARG A 569 -32.23 -0.69 -23.64
C ARG A 569 -32.82 -0.55 -25.05
N LEU A 570 -31.98 -0.30 -26.03
CA LEU A 570 -32.33 -0.20 -27.44
C LEU A 570 -31.69 -1.36 -28.21
N GLU A 571 -32.54 -2.12 -28.92
CA GLU A 571 -32.08 -3.14 -29.85
C GLU A 571 -32.60 -2.79 -31.24
N SER A 572 -31.71 -2.46 -32.18
CA SER A 572 -32.09 -2.07 -33.55
C SER A 572 -31.03 -2.62 -34.51
N ARG A 573 -31.37 -3.72 -35.19
CA ARG A 573 -30.49 -4.32 -36.20
C ARG A 573 -31.09 -4.08 -37.58
N ASP A 574 -30.22 -3.86 -38.55
CA ASP A 574 -30.65 -3.66 -39.93
C ASP A 574 -31.55 -4.82 -40.42
N GLY A 575 -32.75 -4.49 -40.90
CA GLY A 575 -33.73 -5.43 -41.41
C GLY A 575 -34.50 -6.22 -40.34
N GLN A 576 -34.36 -5.91 -39.05
CA GLN A 576 -35.02 -6.65 -37.96
C GLN A 576 -35.93 -5.77 -37.09
N GLY A 577 -36.23 -4.54 -37.53
CA GLY A 577 -36.99 -3.58 -36.74
C GLY A 577 -36.20 -2.97 -35.57
N THR A 578 -36.94 -2.23 -34.73
CA THR A 578 -36.37 -1.60 -33.51
C THR A 578 -37.18 -2.01 -32.29
N ARG A 579 -36.51 -2.30 -31.19
CA ARG A 579 -37.12 -2.57 -29.88
C ARG A 579 -36.50 -1.67 -28.83
N LEU A 580 -37.34 -0.94 -28.12
CA LEU A 580 -36.99 -0.07 -27.02
C LEU A 580 -37.63 -0.60 -25.74
N GLU A 581 -36.79 -1.05 -24.81
CA GLU A 581 -37.20 -1.49 -23.49
C GLU A 581 -36.82 -0.42 -22.45
N VAL A 582 -37.75 -0.08 -21.58
CA VAL A 582 -37.52 0.87 -20.47
C VAL A 582 -38.04 0.26 -19.18
N ALA A 583 -37.26 0.42 -18.10
CA ALA A 583 -37.65 0.06 -16.75
C ALA A 583 -37.57 1.28 -15.84
N LEU A 584 -38.66 1.61 -15.16
CA LEU A 584 -38.78 2.78 -14.26
C LEU A 584 -39.17 2.33 -12.86
N PRO A 585 -38.41 2.69 -11.81
CA PRO A 585 -38.74 2.40 -10.41
C PRO A 585 -40.10 3.06 -10.04
N CYS A 586 -40.99 2.30 -9.39
CA CYS A 586 -42.29 2.79 -8.92
C CYS A 586 -42.27 3.29 -7.48
N ALA A 587 -41.17 3.05 -6.73
CA ALA A 587 -40.96 3.64 -5.41
C ALA A 587 -40.44 5.08 -5.58
N SER A 588 -41.04 6.05 -4.87
CA SER A 588 -40.39 7.36 -4.71
C SER A 588 -39.06 7.19 -4.02
N PRO A 589 -37.99 7.88 -4.47
CA PRO A 589 -36.67 7.83 -3.83
C PRO A 589 -36.72 8.31 -2.38
#